data_9e41040477b2cde9b22ac0539b610761
#
_entry.id   9e41040477b2cde9b22ac0539b610761
#
_cell.length_a   1.000
_cell.length_b   1.000
_cell.length_c   1.000
_cell.angle_alpha   90.00
_cell.angle_beta   90.00
_cell.angle_gamma   90.00
#
_symmetry.space_group_name_H-M   'P 1'
#
loop_
_entity.id
_entity.type
_entity.pdbx_description
1 polymer ?
#
loop_
_entity_poly.entity_id
_entity_poly.type
_entity_poly.pdbx_seq_one_letter_code
_entity_poly.pdbx_strand_id
1 'polypeptide(L)'
;MDSRLFRTLVTALALAWIGHIAIAAQGNPEAAKVKNPVASTPESIAAGKDSFRMCAPCHGANAEGGPGNDLIPAAPDLTDDKWDHGSNDGEIFDSIKNGVPPDFNMIPWKDKLKDEQIWNLVNYLRSVAKKK
;
A
#
# COMPACT_ATOMS: atom_id res chain seq x y z
N MET A 1 44.56 52.11 -7.68
CA MET A 1 43.15 51.66 -7.78
C MET A 1 43.14 50.22 -7.36
N ASP A 2 42.64 49.96 -6.13
CA ASP A 2 42.94 48.76 -5.36
C ASP A 2 42.24 47.49 -5.88
N SER A 3 43.04 46.49 -6.23
CA SER A 3 42.65 45.16 -6.69
C SER A 3 42.11 44.27 -5.53
N ARG A 4 41.77 44.82 -4.40
CA ARG A 4 41.33 44.09 -3.19
C ARG A 4 39.82 43.99 -3.00
N LEU A 5 39.04 44.72 -3.78
CA LEU A 5 37.59 44.80 -3.66
C LEU A 5 36.82 43.80 -4.56
N PHE A 6 37.53 43.02 -5.39
CA PHE A 6 36.89 42.06 -6.32
C PHE A 6 36.90 40.60 -5.83
N ARG A 7 37.37 40.36 -4.59
CA ARG A 7 37.53 38.99 -4.07
C ARG A 7 36.51 38.54 -3.04
N THR A 8 35.50 39.35 -2.73
CA THR A 8 34.57 39.04 -1.64
C THR A 8 33.09 38.86 -2.04
N LEU A 9 32.82 38.66 -3.33
CA LEU A 9 31.43 38.47 -3.82
C LEU A 9 31.16 37.13 -4.52
N VAL A 10 32.01 36.12 -4.35
CA VAL A 10 31.85 34.80 -5.01
C VAL A 10 31.59 33.64 -4.03
N THR A 11 31.34 33.93 -2.77
CA THR A 11 31.13 32.85 -1.79
C THR A 11 29.79 32.94 -1.03
N ALA A 12 28.67 32.99 -1.74
CA ALA A 12 27.34 32.85 -1.12
C ALA A 12 26.26 32.34 -2.08
N LEU A 13 26.60 31.43 -2.97
CA LEU A 13 25.62 30.68 -3.78
C LEU A 13 25.88 29.17 -3.67
N ALA A 14 26.09 28.72 -2.42
CA ALA A 14 26.09 27.31 -2.09
C ALA A 14 24.67 26.92 -1.65
N LEU A 15 23.82 26.56 -2.63
CA LEU A 15 23.16 25.27 -2.61
C LEU A 15 22.17 25.01 -1.48
N ALA A 16 21.01 25.57 -1.57
CA ALA A 16 19.82 24.89 -1.11
C ALA A 16 19.33 23.92 -2.21
N TRP A 17 20.06 22.86 -2.47
CA TRP A 17 19.48 21.64 -3.03
C TRP A 17 18.70 20.97 -1.91
N ILE A 18 17.51 21.50 -1.62
CA ILE A 18 16.49 20.74 -0.92
C ILE A 18 16.10 19.64 -1.88
N GLY A 19 16.74 18.50 -1.71
CA GLY A 19 16.33 17.30 -2.39
C GLY A 19 14.85 17.10 -2.08
N HIS A 20 14.01 17.23 -3.08
CA HIS A 20 12.65 16.72 -3.02
C HIS A 20 12.81 15.21 -2.92
N ILE A 21 12.83 14.71 -1.68
CA ILE A 21 12.62 13.30 -1.42
C ILE A 21 11.20 13.08 -1.91
N ALA A 22 11.07 12.48 -3.09
CA ALA A 22 9.80 11.91 -3.50
C ALA A 22 9.44 10.91 -2.39
N ILE A 23 8.45 11.27 -1.59
CA ILE A 23 7.79 10.34 -0.69
C ILE A 23 7.04 9.40 -1.63
N ALA A 24 7.75 8.39 -2.14
CA ALA A 24 7.09 7.22 -2.71
C ALA A 24 6.07 6.77 -1.66
N ALA A 25 4.90 6.37 -2.09
CA ALA A 25 3.85 5.87 -1.22
C ALA A 25 4.44 4.74 -0.35
N GLN A 26 4.91 5.12 0.82
CA GLN A 26 5.53 4.19 1.75
C GLN A 26 4.40 3.64 2.61
N GLY A 27 4.37 2.33 2.73
CA GLY A 27 3.47 1.66 3.64
C GLY A 27 3.60 2.20 5.07
N ASN A 28 2.66 1.90 5.92
CA ASN A 28 2.67 2.32 7.31
C ASN A 28 3.77 1.54 8.09
N PRO A 29 4.89 2.16 8.51
CA PRO A 29 6.01 1.45 9.14
C PRO A 29 5.63 0.83 10.50
N GLU A 30 4.63 1.35 11.20
CA GLU A 30 4.15 0.72 12.43
C GLU A 30 3.29 -0.51 12.11
N ALA A 31 2.45 -0.44 11.08
CA ALA A 31 1.71 -1.58 10.60
C ALA A 31 2.63 -2.69 10.06
N ALA A 32 3.75 -2.33 9.44
CA ALA A 32 4.74 -3.30 8.94
C ALA A 32 5.30 -4.24 10.02
N LYS A 33 5.29 -3.81 11.29
CA LYS A 33 5.75 -4.61 12.43
C LYS A 33 4.70 -5.62 12.92
N VAL A 34 3.45 -5.45 12.52
CA VAL A 34 2.34 -6.29 12.96
C VAL A 34 2.33 -7.58 12.12
N LYS A 35 2.42 -8.71 12.80
CA LYS A 35 2.27 -10.02 12.16
C LYS A 35 0.82 -10.45 12.17
N ASN A 36 0.42 -11.19 11.16
CA ASN A 36 -0.92 -11.79 11.13
C ASN A 36 -1.08 -12.77 12.33
N PRO A 37 -2.02 -12.49 13.27
CA PRO A 37 -2.25 -13.38 14.39
C PRO A 37 -3.07 -14.63 14.02
N VAL A 38 -3.68 -14.64 12.83
CA VAL A 38 -4.48 -15.76 12.33
C VAL A 38 -3.60 -16.68 11.49
N ALA A 39 -3.50 -17.94 11.90
CA ALA A 39 -2.72 -18.92 11.16
C ALA A 39 -3.26 -19.10 9.72
N SER A 40 -2.34 -19.22 8.75
CA SER A 40 -2.69 -19.45 7.35
C SER A 40 -3.07 -20.92 7.14
N THR A 41 -4.29 -21.27 7.51
CA THR A 41 -4.86 -22.62 7.31
C THR A 41 -5.80 -22.63 6.10
N PRO A 42 -6.14 -23.81 5.55
CA PRO A 42 -7.15 -23.93 4.49
C PRO A 42 -8.47 -23.26 4.84
N GLU A 43 -8.89 -23.34 6.12
CA GLU A 43 -10.13 -22.76 6.63
C GLU A 43 -10.06 -21.23 6.64
N SER A 44 -8.93 -20.66 7.12
CA SER A 44 -8.70 -19.23 7.11
C SER A 44 -8.67 -18.68 5.69
N ILE A 45 -7.98 -19.36 4.77
CA ILE A 45 -7.92 -18.99 3.35
C ILE A 45 -9.31 -19.03 2.71
N ALA A 46 -10.12 -20.05 3.01
CA ALA A 46 -11.49 -20.16 2.51
C ALA A 46 -12.37 -19.02 3.04
N ALA A 47 -12.27 -18.70 4.32
CA ALA A 47 -12.99 -17.58 4.95
C ALA A 47 -12.58 -16.23 4.35
N GLY A 48 -11.28 -16.06 4.07
CA GLY A 48 -10.74 -14.90 3.38
C GLY A 48 -11.28 -14.78 1.95
N LYS A 49 -11.32 -15.88 1.21
CA LYS A 49 -11.92 -15.94 -0.13
C LYS A 49 -13.40 -15.57 -0.14
N ASP A 50 -14.16 -16.02 0.85
CA ASP A 50 -15.57 -15.65 0.98
C ASP A 50 -15.74 -14.15 1.24
N SER A 51 -14.93 -13.58 2.13
CA SER A 51 -14.92 -12.16 2.41
C SER A 51 -14.48 -11.34 1.17
N PHE A 52 -13.57 -11.88 0.35
CA PHE A 52 -13.04 -11.23 -0.84
C PHE A 52 -14.10 -10.97 -1.93
N ARG A 53 -15.23 -11.65 -1.89
CA ARG A 53 -16.35 -11.39 -2.82
C ARG A 53 -16.79 -9.93 -2.81
N MET A 54 -16.66 -9.25 -1.67
CA MET A 54 -16.98 -7.82 -1.55
C MET A 54 -15.91 -6.93 -2.18
N CYS A 55 -14.72 -7.43 -2.37
CA CYS A 55 -13.58 -6.72 -2.95
C CYS A 55 -13.50 -6.91 -4.47
N ALA A 56 -14.06 -8.03 -4.97
CA ALA A 56 -13.98 -8.45 -6.37
C ALA A 56 -14.50 -7.41 -7.38
N PRO A 57 -15.53 -6.60 -7.12
CA PRO A 57 -15.96 -5.56 -8.06
C PRO A 57 -14.87 -4.57 -8.44
N CYS A 58 -13.90 -4.33 -7.56
CA CYS A 58 -12.76 -3.46 -7.83
C CYS A 58 -11.49 -4.23 -8.17
N HIS A 59 -11.22 -5.34 -7.46
CA HIS A 59 -9.96 -6.05 -7.54
C HIS A 59 -9.97 -7.28 -8.47
N GLY A 60 -11.06 -7.52 -9.19
CA GLY A 60 -11.20 -8.72 -10.02
C GLY A 60 -11.58 -9.96 -9.21
N ALA A 61 -12.13 -10.98 -9.87
CA ALA A 61 -12.64 -12.19 -9.18
C ALA A 61 -11.56 -13.02 -8.51
N ASN A 62 -10.31 -12.94 -9.02
CA ASN A 62 -9.15 -13.67 -8.52
C ASN A 62 -8.06 -12.73 -7.99
N ALA A 63 -8.41 -11.50 -7.62
CA ALA A 63 -7.50 -10.48 -7.14
C ALA A 63 -6.48 -9.97 -8.17
N GLU A 64 -6.71 -10.21 -9.45
CA GLU A 64 -5.84 -9.80 -10.56
C GLU A 64 -5.92 -8.30 -10.88
N GLY A 65 -6.73 -7.53 -10.15
CA GLY A 65 -6.99 -6.14 -10.46
C GLY A 65 -7.86 -5.98 -11.70
N GLY A 66 -7.80 -4.84 -12.31
CA GLY A 66 -8.31 -4.70 -13.65
C GLY A 66 -9.42 -3.67 -13.83
N PRO A 67 -9.92 -3.58 -15.07
CA PRO A 67 -10.77 -2.49 -15.53
C PRO A 67 -12.25 -2.63 -15.13
N GLY A 68 -12.55 -3.39 -14.09
CA GLY A 68 -13.93 -3.68 -13.68
C GLY A 68 -14.71 -2.50 -13.10
N ASN A 69 -14.08 -1.34 -12.97
CA ASN A 69 -14.71 -0.11 -12.50
C ASN A 69 -14.04 1.12 -13.10
N ASP A 70 -14.72 2.25 -13.02
CA ASP A 70 -14.24 3.55 -13.52
C ASP A 70 -13.22 4.22 -12.58
N LEU A 71 -12.56 3.47 -11.69
CA LEU A 71 -11.55 4.01 -10.79
C LEU A 71 -10.29 4.45 -11.56
N ILE A 72 -9.79 5.62 -11.21
CA ILE A 72 -8.53 6.16 -11.75
C ILE A 72 -7.68 6.57 -10.54
N PRO A 73 -6.55 5.90 -10.30
CA PRO A 73 -6.05 4.72 -11.03
C PRO A 73 -6.92 3.47 -10.81
N ALA A 74 -6.83 2.52 -11.74
CA ALA A 74 -7.49 1.21 -11.58
C ALA A 74 -6.93 0.46 -10.36
N ALA A 75 -7.75 -0.42 -9.78
CA ALA A 75 -7.30 -1.24 -8.67
C ALA A 75 -6.11 -2.13 -9.10
N PRO A 76 -5.04 -2.20 -8.31
CA PRO A 76 -3.83 -2.95 -8.67
C PRO A 76 -4.07 -4.47 -8.69
N ASP A 77 -3.22 -5.19 -9.43
CA ASP A 77 -3.11 -6.66 -9.34
C ASP A 77 -2.53 -7.03 -7.96
N LEU A 78 -3.32 -7.69 -7.13
CA LEU A 78 -2.91 -8.13 -5.79
C LEU A 78 -2.23 -9.50 -5.81
N THR A 79 -2.07 -10.11 -6.98
CA THR A 79 -1.42 -11.41 -7.15
C THR A 79 0.06 -11.30 -7.53
N ASP A 80 0.51 -10.13 -7.93
CA ASP A 80 1.91 -9.86 -8.25
C ASP A 80 2.73 -9.45 -7.00
N ASP A 81 3.98 -9.05 -7.19
CA ASP A 81 4.89 -8.63 -6.12
C ASP A 81 5.00 -7.10 -5.96
N LYS A 82 4.15 -6.35 -6.65
CA LYS A 82 4.15 -4.88 -6.63
C LYS A 82 3.10 -4.37 -5.67
N TRP A 83 3.55 -3.78 -4.58
CA TRP A 83 2.69 -3.25 -3.53
C TRP A 83 2.97 -1.77 -3.31
N ASP A 84 2.01 -0.92 -3.67
CA ASP A 84 2.17 0.54 -3.59
C ASP A 84 2.11 1.07 -2.15
N HIS A 85 1.46 0.33 -1.23
CA HIS A 85 1.19 0.77 0.14
C HIS A 85 1.80 -0.15 1.20
N GLY A 86 2.90 -0.82 0.86
CA GLY A 86 3.56 -1.78 1.72
C GLY A 86 3.09 -3.21 1.51
N SER A 87 4.03 -4.14 1.68
CA SER A 87 3.84 -5.55 1.33
C SER A 87 3.80 -6.50 2.54
N ASN A 88 3.96 -5.99 3.77
CA ASN A 88 3.85 -6.80 4.97
C ASN A 88 2.38 -7.08 5.32
N ASP A 89 2.12 -8.16 6.04
CA ASP A 89 0.75 -8.55 6.41
C ASP A 89 0.00 -7.44 7.16
N GLY A 90 0.69 -6.76 8.09
CA GLY A 90 0.11 -5.66 8.84
C GLY A 90 -0.17 -4.43 7.98
N GLU A 91 0.62 -4.15 6.95
CA GLU A 91 0.38 -3.06 6.02
C GLU A 91 -0.82 -3.34 5.12
N ILE A 92 -0.95 -4.59 4.65
CA ILE A 92 -2.13 -5.03 3.88
C ILE A 92 -3.39 -4.95 4.76
N PHE A 93 -3.29 -5.43 5.99
CA PHE A 93 -4.36 -5.31 6.98
C PHE A 93 -4.78 -3.86 7.21
N ASP A 94 -3.82 -2.97 7.40
CA ASP A 94 -4.06 -1.53 7.64
C ASP A 94 -4.75 -0.87 6.44
N SER A 95 -4.28 -1.15 5.23
CA SER A 95 -4.88 -0.66 3.98
C SER A 95 -6.33 -1.12 3.81
N ILE A 96 -6.65 -2.36 4.17
CA ILE A 96 -8.03 -2.85 4.14
C ILE A 96 -8.86 -2.19 5.24
N LYS A 97 -8.36 -2.19 6.47
CA LYS A 97 -9.08 -1.69 7.63
C LYS A 97 -9.40 -0.20 7.54
N ASN A 98 -8.40 0.59 7.20
CA ASN A 98 -8.46 2.05 7.27
C ASN A 98 -8.62 2.73 5.91
N GLY A 99 -8.56 1.97 4.80
CA GLY A 99 -8.56 2.51 3.46
C GLY A 99 -7.22 3.16 3.09
N VAL A 100 -7.12 3.65 1.88
CA VAL A 100 -5.90 4.26 1.34
C VAL A 100 -6.12 5.74 1.07
N PRO A 101 -5.56 6.64 1.90
CA PRO A 101 -5.62 8.08 1.67
C PRO A 101 -4.70 8.50 0.49
N PRO A 102 -4.86 9.72 -0.07
CA PRO A 102 -5.85 10.74 0.31
C PRO A 102 -7.22 10.55 -0.35
N ASP A 103 -7.30 9.82 -1.47
CA ASP A 103 -8.49 9.77 -2.32
C ASP A 103 -9.52 8.75 -1.84
N PHE A 104 -9.08 7.80 -1.00
CA PHE A 104 -9.91 6.70 -0.52
C PHE A 104 -10.67 5.94 -1.62
N ASN A 105 -10.06 5.79 -2.81
CA ASN A 105 -10.55 4.87 -3.83
C ASN A 105 -10.64 3.44 -3.26
N MET A 106 -9.65 3.06 -2.45
CA MET A 106 -9.77 1.94 -1.52
C MET A 106 -10.40 2.45 -0.22
N ILE A 107 -11.70 2.22 -0.05
CA ILE A 107 -12.46 2.66 1.12
C ILE A 107 -12.10 1.87 2.37
N PRO A 108 -12.27 2.44 3.59
CA PRO A 108 -12.09 1.69 4.83
C PRO A 108 -13.18 0.63 5.02
N TRP A 109 -12.76 -0.55 5.51
CA TRP A 109 -13.67 -1.69 5.74
C TRP A 109 -13.92 -2.00 7.21
N LYS A 110 -13.33 -1.25 8.15
CA LYS A 110 -13.45 -1.48 9.60
C LYS A 110 -14.89 -1.51 10.14
N ASP A 111 -15.82 -0.82 9.47
CA ASP A 111 -17.23 -0.79 9.88
C ASP A 111 -18.05 -1.95 9.29
N LYS A 112 -17.46 -2.71 8.36
CA LYS A 112 -18.11 -3.83 7.64
C LYS A 112 -17.49 -5.18 7.96
N LEU A 113 -16.20 -5.21 8.30
CA LEU A 113 -15.44 -6.41 8.58
C LEU A 113 -14.80 -6.34 9.95
N LYS A 114 -14.84 -7.45 10.68
CA LYS A 114 -14.07 -7.63 11.92
C LYS A 114 -12.59 -7.84 11.59
N ASP A 115 -11.71 -7.53 12.54
CA ASP A 115 -10.26 -7.70 12.37
C ASP A 115 -9.88 -9.13 11.95
N GLU A 116 -10.51 -10.15 12.52
CA GLU A 116 -10.27 -11.54 12.14
C GLU A 116 -10.62 -11.82 10.66
N GLN A 117 -11.69 -11.24 10.15
CA GLN A 117 -12.08 -11.39 8.74
C GLN A 117 -11.07 -10.70 7.81
N ILE A 118 -10.53 -9.56 8.23
CA ILE A 118 -9.48 -8.86 7.50
C ILE A 118 -8.19 -9.69 7.52
N TRP A 119 -7.82 -10.31 8.64
CA TRP A 119 -6.66 -11.19 8.70
C TRP A 119 -6.82 -12.44 7.83
N ASN A 120 -8.03 -12.99 7.76
CA ASN A 120 -8.34 -14.09 6.83
C ASN A 120 -8.20 -13.63 5.36
N LEU A 121 -8.61 -12.39 5.03
CA LEU A 121 -8.36 -11.79 3.71
C LEU A 121 -6.88 -11.72 3.39
N VAL A 122 -6.03 -11.29 4.34
CA VAL A 122 -4.57 -11.28 4.16
C VAL A 122 -4.06 -12.69 3.83
N ASN A 123 -4.51 -13.72 4.55
CA ASN A 123 -4.13 -15.11 4.26
C ASN A 123 -4.59 -15.56 2.86
N TYR A 124 -5.79 -15.17 2.43
CA TYR A 124 -6.26 -15.44 1.08
C TYR A 124 -5.39 -14.77 0.03
N LEU A 125 -5.10 -13.47 0.17
CA LEU A 125 -4.25 -12.73 -0.77
C LEU A 125 -2.85 -13.36 -0.88
N ARG A 126 -2.27 -13.80 0.23
CA ARG A 126 -1.00 -14.55 0.23
C ARG A 126 -1.11 -15.87 -0.52
N SER A 127 -2.25 -16.54 -0.45
CA SER A 127 -2.45 -17.83 -1.11
C SER A 127 -2.58 -17.72 -2.64
N VAL A 128 -3.07 -16.60 -3.16
CA VAL A 128 -3.23 -16.35 -4.60
C VAL A 128 -2.04 -15.63 -5.22
N ALA A 129 -1.08 -15.17 -4.41
CA ALA A 129 0.13 -14.52 -4.91
C ALA A 129 0.89 -15.45 -5.87
N LYS A 130 1.28 -14.91 -7.02
CA LYS A 130 2.10 -15.63 -8.01
C LYS A 130 3.44 -16.02 -7.39
N LYS A 131 3.76 -17.29 -7.36
CA LYS A 131 5.08 -17.76 -6.94
C LYS A 131 6.11 -17.35 -7.98
N LYS A 132 7.22 -16.77 -7.52
CA LYS A 132 8.40 -16.53 -8.38
C LYS A 132 9.08 -17.83 -8.75
#